data_dae092d95b9f6fc8c4b4bd0afa65d70b
#
_entry.id   dae092d95b9f6fc8c4b4bd0afa65d70b
#
_cell.length_a   1.000
_cell.length_b   1.000
_cell.length_c   1.000
_cell.angle_alpha   90.00
_cell.angle_beta   90.00
_cell.angle_gamma   90.00
#
_symmetry.space_group_name_H-M   'P 1'
#
loop_
_entity.id
_entity.type
_entity.pdbx_description
1 polymer ?
#
loop_
_entity_poly.entity_id
_entity_poly.type
_entity_poly.pdbx_seq_one_letter_code
_entity_poly.pdbx_strand_id
1 'polypeptide(L)'
;MVTGIISSRCKDLHMKPHITLITIGVDDLERSLRFYRDGLGFKTEGIVGTQFEHGAVVFFELQAGLRLALWPRISIGHDSGLPVGRLSPTEFTIAYNVASKAEVDAVMEQARRAGAVIVTPPHDAFWGGYTGYFQDPDQHLWEIAWNPEWTVPE
;
A
#
# COMPACT_ATOMS: atom_id res chain seq x y z
N MET A 1 -46.56 32.33 21.46
CA MET A 1 -46.18 31.60 20.23
C MET A 1 -44.68 31.82 20.00
N VAL A 2 -43.87 30.87 20.34
CA VAL A 2 -42.42 30.96 20.15
C VAL A 2 -42.07 29.95 19.07
N THR A 3 -41.76 30.47 17.91
CA THR A 3 -41.34 29.69 16.75
C THR A 3 -39.85 29.33 16.95
N GLY A 4 -39.61 28.09 17.35
CA GLY A 4 -38.26 27.55 17.43
C GLY A 4 -37.68 27.38 16.03
N ILE A 5 -36.65 28.15 15.70
CA ILE A 5 -35.83 27.99 14.52
C ILE A 5 -34.92 26.80 14.80
N ILE A 6 -35.25 25.64 14.23
CA ILE A 6 -34.34 24.49 14.16
C ILE A 6 -33.26 24.84 13.12
N SER A 7 -32.16 25.43 13.59
CA SER A 7 -30.95 25.53 12.78
C SER A 7 -30.37 24.13 12.57
N SER A 8 -30.75 23.45 11.51
CA SER A 8 -30.05 22.31 11.02
C SER A 8 -28.71 22.79 10.47
N ARG A 9 -27.65 22.76 11.29
CA ARG A 9 -26.27 22.81 10.78
C ARG A 9 -26.10 21.59 9.90
N CYS A 10 -26.30 21.76 8.61
CA CYS A 10 -25.70 20.88 7.62
C CYS A 10 -24.19 21.01 7.84
N LYS A 11 -23.59 20.06 8.55
CA LYS A 11 -22.12 19.96 8.62
C LYS A 11 -21.70 19.76 7.17
N ASP A 12 -20.92 20.68 6.65
CA ASP A 12 -20.30 20.55 5.33
C ASP A 12 -19.55 19.22 5.30
N LEU A 13 -20.17 18.21 4.68
CA LEU A 13 -19.62 16.87 4.55
C LEU A 13 -18.61 16.86 3.40
N HIS A 14 -17.47 17.51 3.61
CA HIS A 14 -16.36 17.45 2.68
C HIS A 14 -15.42 16.28 3.04
N MET A 15 -14.89 15.64 2.00
CA MET A 15 -13.82 14.66 2.17
C MET A 15 -12.63 15.34 2.83
N LYS A 16 -12.13 14.74 3.92
CA LYS A 16 -10.88 15.18 4.55
C LYS A 16 -9.70 14.52 3.83
N PRO A 17 -8.51 15.18 3.79
CA PRO A 17 -7.30 14.59 3.22
C PRO A 17 -6.74 13.50 4.17
N HIS A 18 -7.46 12.40 4.28
CA HIS A 18 -7.17 11.30 5.19
C HIS A 18 -7.43 9.97 4.49
N ILE A 19 -6.36 9.20 4.24
CA ILE A 19 -6.41 7.86 3.67
C ILE A 19 -6.32 6.86 4.81
N THR A 20 -7.25 5.91 4.87
CA THR A 20 -7.31 4.88 5.91
C THR A 20 -7.04 3.47 5.39
N LEU A 21 -7.17 3.26 4.10
CA LEU A 21 -6.96 1.97 3.45
C LEU A 21 -6.43 2.17 2.04
N ILE A 22 -5.37 1.44 1.70
CA ILE A 22 -4.89 1.25 0.33
C ILE A 22 -5.13 -0.22 -0.01
N THR A 23 -5.96 -0.49 -1.01
CA THR A 23 -6.19 -1.85 -1.50
C THR A 23 -5.49 -2.03 -2.83
N ILE A 24 -4.63 -3.04 -2.91
CA ILE A 24 -3.95 -3.42 -4.15
C ILE A 24 -4.50 -4.75 -4.67
N GLY A 25 -4.75 -4.79 -5.98
CA GLY A 25 -5.27 -5.97 -6.66
C GLY A 25 -4.18 -7.01 -6.90
N VAL A 26 -4.45 -8.26 -6.53
CA VAL A 26 -3.52 -9.37 -6.70
C VAL A 26 -4.16 -10.51 -7.50
N ASP A 27 -3.35 -11.30 -8.20
CA ASP A 27 -3.85 -12.46 -8.94
C ASP A 27 -3.89 -13.72 -8.07
N ASP A 28 -2.91 -13.87 -7.17
CA ASP A 28 -2.80 -15.00 -6.23
C ASP A 28 -2.63 -14.46 -4.80
N LEU A 29 -3.69 -14.50 -4.03
CA LEU A 29 -3.74 -13.93 -2.68
C LEU A 29 -2.76 -14.61 -1.72
N GLU A 30 -2.60 -15.94 -1.80
CA GLU A 30 -1.66 -16.69 -0.98
C GLU A 30 -0.21 -16.36 -1.30
N ARG A 31 0.13 -16.23 -2.58
CA ARG A 31 1.47 -15.83 -3.02
C ARG A 31 1.81 -14.44 -2.49
N SER A 32 0.89 -13.49 -2.65
CA SER A 32 1.10 -12.12 -2.20
C SER A 32 1.14 -12.02 -0.68
N LEU A 33 0.30 -12.80 0.03
CA LEU A 33 0.37 -12.88 1.50
C LEU A 33 1.77 -13.33 1.96
N ARG A 34 2.32 -14.38 1.36
CA ARG A 34 3.67 -14.86 1.73
C ARG A 34 4.75 -13.80 1.46
N PHE A 35 4.65 -13.09 0.34
CA PHE A 35 5.59 -12.01 0.02
C PHE A 35 5.59 -10.91 1.10
N TYR A 36 4.43 -10.38 1.44
CA TYR A 36 4.33 -9.27 2.39
C TYR A 36 4.54 -9.71 3.84
N ARG A 37 3.93 -10.83 4.25
CA ARG A 37 4.03 -11.33 5.62
C ARG A 37 5.40 -11.94 5.90
N ASP A 38 5.79 -12.94 5.11
CA ASP A 38 6.97 -13.75 5.39
C ASP A 38 8.24 -13.08 4.83
N GLY A 39 8.12 -12.43 3.68
CA GLY A 39 9.24 -11.76 3.01
C GLY A 39 9.54 -10.38 3.58
N LEU A 40 8.55 -9.51 3.69
CA LEU A 40 8.72 -8.14 4.18
C LEU A 40 8.45 -7.97 5.68
N GLY A 41 7.88 -8.97 6.33
CA GLY A 41 7.61 -8.93 7.77
C GLY A 41 6.38 -8.11 8.17
N PHE A 42 5.44 -7.88 7.26
CA PHE A 42 4.21 -7.15 7.57
C PHE A 42 3.30 -7.98 8.46
N LYS A 43 2.76 -7.37 9.50
CA LYS A 43 1.88 -8.05 10.45
C LYS A 43 0.46 -8.15 9.91
N THR A 44 -0.12 -9.36 10.02
CA THR A 44 -1.47 -9.64 9.56
C THR A 44 -2.05 -10.85 10.29
N GLU A 45 -3.37 -10.94 10.33
CA GLU A 45 -4.09 -12.15 10.77
C GLU A 45 -4.23 -13.19 9.63
N GLY A 46 -3.75 -12.88 8.43
CA GLY A 46 -3.86 -13.72 7.25
C GLY A 46 -5.11 -13.44 6.43
N ILE A 47 -5.53 -14.44 5.65
CA ILE A 47 -6.72 -14.34 4.81
C ILE A 47 -7.97 -14.44 5.66
N VAL A 48 -8.85 -13.45 5.53
CA VAL A 48 -10.17 -13.40 6.18
C VAL A 48 -11.27 -13.28 5.13
N GLY A 49 -12.53 -13.45 5.54
CA GLY A 49 -13.67 -13.23 4.66
C GLY A 49 -13.96 -14.36 3.65
N THR A 50 -13.32 -15.52 3.80
CA THR A 50 -13.46 -16.65 2.87
C THR A 50 -14.87 -17.26 2.82
N GLN A 51 -15.70 -16.96 3.82
CA GLN A 51 -17.10 -17.41 3.87
C GLN A 51 -18.01 -16.66 2.90
N PHE A 52 -17.56 -15.54 2.35
CA PHE A 52 -18.30 -14.75 1.38
C PHE A 52 -17.72 -14.92 -0.02
N GLU A 53 -18.59 -14.94 -1.03
CA GLU A 53 -18.15 -14.87 -2.42
C GLU A 53 -17.40 -13.55 -2.65
N HIS A 54 -16.23 -13.60 -3.29
CA HIS A 54 -15.32 -12.45 -3.45
C HIS A 54 -14.85 -11.79 -2.15
N GLY A 55 -15.08 -12.40 -0.98
CA GLY A 55 -14.76 -11.80 0.32
C GLY A 55 -13.33 -12.04 0.81
N ALA A 56 -12.59 -13.00 0.24
CA ALA A 56 -11.24 -13.33 0.70
C ALA A 56 -10.29 -12.13 0.52
N VAL A 57 -9.73 -11.64 1.62
CA VAL A 57 -8.89 -10.43 1.69
C VAL A 57 -7.83 -10.59 2.78
N VAL A 58 -6.71 -9.91 2.62
CA VAL A 58 -5.68 -9.77 3.66
C VAL A 58 -5.55 -8.31 4.04
N PHE A 59 -5.46 -8.01 5.34
CA PHE A 59 -5.17 -6.68 5.86
C PHE A 59 -3.85 -6.67 6.60
N PHE A 60 -3.05 -5.64 6.37
CA PHE A 60 -1.85 -5.31 7.13
C PHE A 60 -2.05 -3.99 7.85
N GLU A 61 -1.77 -3.96 9.15
CA GLU A 61 -1.77 -2.73 9.91
C GLU A 61 -0.50 -1.92 9.60
N LEU A 62 -0.67 -0.67 9.22
CA LEU A 62 0.40 0.30 9.02
C LEU A 62 0.37 1.36 10.15
N GLN A 63 1.00 2.51 9.92
CA GLN A 63 1.02 3.58 10.91
C GLN A 63 -0.32 4.32 11.02
N ALA A 64 -0.62 4.84 12.20
CA ALA A 64 -1.72 5.80 12.45
C ALA A 64 -3.08 5.38 11.88
N GLY A 65 -3.42 4.10 11.92
CA GLY A 65 -4.70 3.57 11.44
C GLY A 65 -4.82 3.41 9.93
N LEU A 66 -3.77 3.67 9.17
CA LEU A 66 -3.69 3.30 7.76
C LEU A 66 -3.48 1.79 7.64
N ARG A 67 -4.16 1.18 6.69
CA ARG A 67 -4.00 -0.25 6.33
C ARG A 67 -3.62 -0.41 4.88
N LEU A 68 -2.89 -1.48 4.59
CA LEU A 68 -2.73 -2.03 3.26
C LEU A 68 -3.59 -3.29 3.16
N ALA A 69 -4.36 -3.44 2.09
CA ALA A 69 -5.10 -4.66 1.81
C ALA A 69 -4.64 -5.31 0.50
N LEU A 70 -4.62 -6.65 0.51
CA LEU A 70 -4.51 -7.45 -0.70
C LEU A 70 -5.88 -8.02 -1.02
N TRP A 71 -6.39 -7.76 -2.21
CA TRP A 71 -7.67 -8.30 -2.65
C TRP A 71 -7.57 -8.81 -4.08
N PRO A 72 -8.16 -9.98 -4.41
CA PRO A 72 -8.12 -10.48 -5.77
C PRO A 72 -8.64 -9.46 -6.77
N ARG A 73 -7.91 -9.24 -7.86
CA ARG A 73 -8.29 -8.27 -8.91
C ARG A 73 -9.66 -8.55 -9.48
N ILE A 74 -10.01 -9.85 -9.61
CA ILE A 74 -11.35 -10.26 -10.03
C ILE A 74 -12.43 -9.82 -9.04
N SER A 75 -12.13 -9.83 -7.73
CA SER A 75 -13.07 -9.40 -6.68
C SER A 75 -13.25 -7.87 -6.70
N ILE A 76 -12.17 -7.12 -6.91
CA ILE A 76 -12.24 -5.66 -7.11
C ILE A 76 -13.08 -5.34 -8.35
N GLY A 77 -12.87 -6.04 -9.46
CA GLY A 77 -13.65 -5.86 -10.68
C GLY A 77 -15.13 -6.16 -10.46
N HIS A 78 -15.44 -7.24 -9.77
CA HIS A 78 -16.81 -7.63 -9.43
C HIS A 78 -17.50 -6.54 -8.56
N ASP A 79 -16.83 -6.10 -7.50
CA ASP A 79 -17.39 -5.15 -6.54
C ASP A 79 -17.56 -3.74 -7.14
N SER A 80 -16.59 -3.27 -7.91
CA SER A 80 -16.61 -1.96 -8.55
C SER A 80 -17.45 -1.88 -9.83
N GLY A 81 -17.75 -3.01 -10.45
CA GLY A 81 -18.38 -3.08 -11.76
C GLY A 81 -17.44 -2.75 -12.94
N LEU A 82 -16.13 -2.67 -12.69
CA LEU A 82 -15.14 -2.37 -13.73
C LEU A 82 -14.48 -3.65 -14.26
N PRO A 83 -14.11 -3.67 -15.57
CA PRO A 83 -13.38 -4.80 -16.13
C PRO A 83 -11.98 -4.89 -15.52
N VAL A 84 -11.49 -6.12 -15.34
CA VAL A 84 -10.10 -6.34 -14.95
C VAL A 84 -9.19 -6.04 -16.16
N GLY A 85 -8.47 -4.92 -16.07
CA GLY A 85 -7.57 -4.45 -17.11
C GLY A 85 -6.16 -5.06 -17.01
N ARG A 86 -5.26 -4.59 -17.88
CA ARG A 86 -3.84 -4.91 -17.81
C ARG A 86 -3.18 -4.25 -16.60
N LEU A 87 -2.10 -4.86 -16.13
CA LEU A 87 -1.25 -4.26 -15.10
C LEU A 87 -0.59 -2.99 -15.64
N SER A 88 -0.59 -1.93 -14.84
CA SER A 88 0.07 -0.66 -15.15
C SER A 88 0.91 -0.21 -13.95
N PRO A 89 2.19 -0.61 -13.87
CA PRO A 89 3.04 -0.35 -12.70
C PRO A 89 3.42 1.12 -12.54
N THR A 90 3.13 1.96 -13.52
CA THR A 90 3.47 3.39 -13.50
C THR A 90 2.29 4.31 -13.13
N GLU A 91 1.13 3.76 -12.77
CA GLU A 91 -0.03 4.55 -12.36
C GLU A 91 0.13 5.14 -10.95
N PHE A 92 0.79 4.40 -10.07
CA PHE A 92 1.12 4.87 -8.72
C PHE A 92 2.33 4.10 -8.17
N THR A 93 2.94 4.64 -7.14
CA THR A 93 3.98 3.95 -6.38
C THR A 93 3.69 4.06 -4.89
N ILE A 94 4.06 3.04 -4.14
CA ILE A 94 4.02 3.05 -2.69
C ILE A 94 5.45 3.31 -2.21
N ALA A 95 5.67 4.36 -1.44
CA ALA A 95 6.99 4.71 -0.95
C ALA A 95 7.15 4.35 0.53
N TYR A 96 8.32 3.80 0.85
CA TYR A 96 8.80 3.60 2.19
C TYR A 96 10.07 4.41 2.41
N ASN A 97 9.97 5.45 3.23
CA ASN A 97 11.11 6.29 3.56
C ASN A 97 11.80 5.75 4.81
N VAL A 98 13.12 5.74 4.77
CA VAL A 98 14.00 5.24 5.83
C VAL A 98 14.99 6.30 6.27
N ALA A 99 15.69 6.06 7.38
CA ALA A 99 16.52 7.08 8.03
C ALA A 99 17.94 7.21 7.45
N SER A 100 18.38 6.27 6.60
CA SER A 100 19.74 6.26 6.04
C SER A 100 19.84 5.53 4.71
N LYS A 101 20.93 5.80 3.96
CA LYS A 101 21.26 5.04 2.73
C LYS A 101 21.46 3.55 3.02
N ALA A 102 22.08 3.22 4.14
CA ALA A 102 22.30 1.83 4.52
C ALA A 102 20.98 1.08 4.75
N GLU A 103 19.96 1.75 5.27
CA GLU A 103 18.62 1.17 5.42
C GLU A 103 17.92 0.99 4.07
N VAL A 104 18.12 1.89 3.11
CA VAL A 104 17.64 1.67 1.73
C VAL A 104 18.22 0.38 1.17
N ASP A 105 19.54 0.19 1.25
CA ASP A 105 20.22 -1.02 0.78
C ASP A 105 19.68 -2.27 1.47
N ALA A 106 19.50 -2.22 2.80
CA ALA A 106 19.00 -3.35 3.59
C ALA A 106 17.57 -3.75 3.22
N VAL A 107 16.67 -2.77 3.05
CA VAL A 107 15.28 -3.02 2.68
C VAL A 107 15.18 -3.55 1.25
N MET A 108 15.95 -3.00 0.32
CA MET A 108 16.00 -3.47 -1.06
C MET A 108 16.51 -4.92 -1.15
N GLU A 109 17.50 -5.29 -0.35
CA GLU A 109 17.99 -6.68 -0.26
C GLU A 109 16.95 -7.61 0.39
N GLN A 110 16.23 -7.15 1.42
CA GLN A 110 15.11 -7.91 2.00
C GLN A 110 14.03 -8.18 0.95
N ALA A 111 13.63 -7.16 0.19
CA ALA A 111 12.65 -7.29 -0.89
C ALA A 111 13.12 -8.30 -1.95
N ARG A 112 14.39 -8.23 -2.36
CA ARG A 112 14.99 -9.18 -3.31
C ARG A 112 14.89 -10.62 -2.79
N ARG A 113 15.23 -10.87 -1.53
CA ARG A 113 15.12 -12.20 -0.90
C ARG A 113 13.69 -12.69 -0.78
N ALA A 114 12.74 -11.76 -0.63
CA ALA A 114 11.31 -12.05 -0.61
C ALA A 114 10.74 -12.44 -1.98
N GLY A 115 11.50 -12.25 -3.05
CA GLY A 115 11.09 -12.55 -4.42
C GLY A 115 10.68 -11.34 -5.24
N ALA A 116 10.95 -10.13 -4.77
CA ALA A 116 10.71 -8.91 -5.55
C ALA A 116 11.61 -8.85 -6.79
N VAL A 117 11.12 -8.21 -7.82
CA VAL A 117 11.92 -7.81 -8.99
C VAL A 117 12.54 -6.45 -8.70
N ILE A 118 13.86 -6.37 -8.69
CA ILE A 118 14.56 -5.08 -8.56
C ILE A 118 14.48 -4.35 -9.90
N VAL A 119 13.74 -3.26 -9.93
CA VAL A 119 13.55 -2.43 -11.13
C VAL A 119 14.71 -1.46 -11.29
N THR A 120 15.03 -0.75 -10.21
CA THR A 120 16.15 0.19 -10.17
C THR A 120 16.93 -0.05 -8.89
N PRO A 121 18.20 -0.47 -8.97
CA PRO A 121 19.05 -0.63 -7.80
C PRO A 121 19.20 0.68 -7.01
N PRO A 122 19.48 0.62 -5.71
CA PRO A 122 19.75 1.82 -4.93
C PRO A 122 20.84 2.70 -5.54
N HIS A 123 20.58 3.99 -5.64
CA HIS A 123 21.49 4.97 -6.24
C HIS A 123 21.25 6.37 -5.67
N ASP A 124 22.23 7.25 -5.83
CA ASP A 124 22.06 8.66 -5.50
C ASP A 124 21.08 9.33 -6.47
N ALA A 125 20.04 9.94 -5.93
CA ALA A 125 18.99 10.60 -6.70
C ALA A 125 19.37 12.06 -7.02
N PHE A 126 18.86 12.57 -8.14
CA PHE A 126 19.14 13.94 -8.60
C PHE A 126 18.68 15.01 -7.59
N TRP A 127 17.71 14.70 -6.76
CA TRP A 127 17.15 15.59 -5.72
C TRP A 127 17.91 15.53 -4.38
N GLY A 128 19.06 14.84 -4.32
CA GLY A 128 19.95 14.81 -3.16
C GLY A 128 19.73 13.64 -2.20
N GLY A 129 18.75 12.80 -2.43
CA GLY A 129 18.48 11.58 -1.65
C GLY A 129 19.14 10.33 -2.23
N TYR A 130 18.70 9.18 -1.73
CA TYR A 130 19.15 7.87 -2.18
C TYR A 130 17.93 6.96 -2.28
N THR A 131 17.73 6.30 -3.42
CA THR A 131 16.50 5.57 -3.70
C THR A 131 16.72 4.36 -4.58
N GLY A 132 15.82 3.38 -4.44
CA GLY A 132 15.70 2.23 -5.33
C GLY A 132 14.24 1.84 -5.50
N TYR A 133 13.96 1.06 -6.54
CA TYR A 133 12.62 0.59 -6.85
C TYR A 133 12.58 -0.93 -6.98
N PHE A 134 11.52 -1.53 -6.46
CA PHE A 134 11.21 -2.93 -6.70
C PHE A 134 9.73 -3.12 -7.06
N GLN A 135 9.42 -4.26 -7.66
CA GLN A 135 8.05 -4.71 -7.88
C GLN A 135 7.74 -5.93 -7.01
N ASP A 136 6.53 -5.94 -6.45
CA ASP A 136 5.96 -7.10 -5.80
C ASP A 136 5.60 -8.20 -6.83
N PRO A 137 5.07 -9.38 -6.41
CA PRO A 137 4.69 -10.45 -7.33
C PRO A 137 3.64 -10.08 -8.37
N ASP A 138 2.86 -9.03 -8.13
CA ASP A 138 1.83 -8.52 -9.03
C ASP A 138 2.24 -7.25 -9.78
N GLN A 139 3.53 -6.92 -9.77
CA GLN A 139 4.14 -5.77 -10.45
C GLN A 139 3.76 -4.40 -9.85
N HIS A 140 3.24 -4.35 -8.63
CA HIS A 140 3.07 -3.08 -7.94
C HIS A 140 4.44 -2.50 -7.60
N LEU A 141 4.59 -1.21 -7.91
CA LEU A 141 5.87 -0.52 -7.78
C LEU A 141 6.03 0.04 -6.37
N TRP A 142 7.16 -0.26 -5.75
CA TRP A 142 7.58 0.26 -4.47
C TRP A 142 8.85 1.09 -4.63
N GLU A 143 8.88 2.23 -3.97
CA GLU A 143 10.05 3.06 -3.82
C GLU A 143 10.58 2.96 -2.39
N ILE A 144 11.86 2.67 -2.25
CA ILE A 144 12.57 2.73 -0.96
C ILE A 144 13.51 3.91 -1.04
N ALA A 145 13.33 4.89 -0.16
CA ALA A 145 14.06 6.15 -0.27
C ALA A 145 14.56 6.66 1.08
N TRP A 146 15.71 7.30 1.04
CA TRP A 146 16.20 8.18 2.09
C TRP A 146 16.26 9.61 1.56
N ASN A 147 15.59 10.51 2.29
CA ASN A 147 15.64 11.94 1.98
C ASN A 147 16.31 12.66 3.17
N PRO A 148 17.45 13.33 2.98
CA PRO A 148 18.18 14.00 4.07
C PRO A 148 17.38 15.13 4.73
N GLU A 149 16.36 15.66 4.05
CA GLU A 149 15.53 16.75 4.56
C GLU A 149 14.30 16.26 5.33
N TRP A 150 14.03 14.94 5.33
CA TRP A 150 12.85 14.39 5.97
C TRP A 150 13.20 13.63 7.24
N THR A 151 12.48 13.95 8.31
CA THR A 151 12.50 13.12 9.51
C THR A 151 11.48 12.00 9.33
N VAL A 152 11.96 10.77 9.41
CA VAL A 152 11.09 9.59 9.35
C VAL A 152 10.63 9.29 10.78
N PRO A 153 9.32 9.28 11.06
CA PRO A 153 8.80 8.85 12.35
C PRO A 153 9.12 7.36 12.62
N GLU A 154 9.46 7.05 13.87
CA GLU A 154 9.60 5.66 14.33
C GLU A 154 8.25 4.93 14.34
#